data_f9e9a205db6166bc397eb5bc3593b974
#
_entry.id   f9e9a205db6166bc397eb5bc3593b974
#
_cell.length_a   1.000
_cell.length_b   1.000
_cell.length_c   1.000
_cell.angle_alpha   90.00
_cell.angle_beta   90.00
_cell.angle_gamma   90.00
#
_symmetry.space_group_name_H-M   'P 1'
#
loop_
_entity.id
_entity.type
_entity.pdbx_description
1 polymer ?
#
loop_
_entity_poly.entity_id
_entity_poly.type
_entity_poly.pdbx_seq_one_letter_code
_entity_poly.pdbx_strand_id
1 'polypeptide(L)'
;MVNFCSMNCQSWSDYIYSRLTRFLHLCSGGIFVKPRGSKDARPINLDISSIRLPITAWASISHRITGVAMFAVSVLLIWALDASLASEQSFNQLVATLRSTAVKPIVWLVLVVFSYHSLAGIRHLIMDMGVGEDFKGGVLGARIVFVMSLVAAVLWGVALW
;
A
#
# COMPACT_ATOMS: atom_id res chain seq x y z
N MET A 1 11.15 38.40 -12.94
CA MET A 1 10.45 38.34 -14.23
C MET A 1 11.48 38.61 -15.33
N VAL A 2 11.95 37.61 -16.01
CA VAL A 2 12.88 37.75 -17.13
C VAL A 2 12.06 37.90 -18.40
N ASN A 3 12.24 39.02 -19.11
CA ASN A 3 11.54 39.36 -20.34
C ASN A 3 11.84 38.32 -21.45
N PHE A 4 10.88 37.54 -21.82
CA PHE A 4 10.94 36.43 -22.78
C PHE A 4 10.84 36.92 -24.27
N CYS A 5 10.93 38.21 -24.55
CA CYS A 5 10.52 38.77 -25.87
C CYS A 5 11.64 39.33 -26.73
N SER A 6 12.92 39.00 -26.52
CA SER A 6 13.97 39.44 -27.42
C SER A 6 15.17 38.47 -27.56
N MET A 7 14.95 37.18 -27.45
CA MET A 7 16.03 36.22 -27.75
C MET A 7 16.02 35.84 -29.22
N ASN A 8 17.02 36.25 -29.95
CA ASN A 8 17.29 35.89 -31.33
C ASN A 8 17.53 34.36 -31.43
N CYS A 9 17.17 33.76 -32.56
CA CYS A 9 17.29 32.33 -32.82
C CYS A 9 18.67 31.72 -32.51
N GLN A 10 19.72 32.52 -32.65
CA GLN A 10 21.11 32.18 -32.34
C GLN A 10 21.32 31.99 -30.82
N SER A 11 20.69 32.82 -30.00
CA SER A 11 20.76 32.78 -28.54
C SER A 11 20.08 31.54 -27.96
N TRP A 12 19.03 31.02 -28.61
CA TRP A 12 18.39 29.77 -28.24
C TRP A 12 19.26 28.53 -28.51
N SER A 13 19.97 28.55 -29.65
CA SER A 13 20.92 27.51 -30.00
C SER A 13 22.05 27.39 -28.96
N ASP A 14 22.63 28.53 -28.60
CA ASP A 14 23.72 28.57 -27.61
C ASP A 14 23.27 28.16 -26.20
N TYR A 15 22.04 28.56 -25.80
CA TYR A 15 21.47 28.14 -24.53
C TYR A 15 21.23 26.63 -24.47
N ILE A 16 20.66 26.04 -25.52
CA ILE A 16 20.42 24.58 -25.59
C ILE A 16 21.78 23.85 -25.63
N TYR A 17 22.75 24.33 -26.41
CA TYR A 17 24.08 23.71 -26.48
C TYR A 17 24.79 23.73 -25.13
N SER A 18 24.75 24.85 -24.40
CA SER A 18 25.36 24.97 -23.06
C SER A 18 24.67 24.11 -21.99
N ARG A 19 23.38 23.82 -22.16
CA ARG A 19 22.65 22.90 -21.28
C ARG A 19 22.96 21.45 -21.62
N LEU A 20 23.01 21.10 -22.91
CA LEU A 20 23.34 19.75 -23.40
C LEU A 20 24.78 19.37 -23.03
N THR A 21 25.75 20.28 -23.21
CA THR A 21 27.15 20.02 -22.84
C THR A 21 27.31 19.85 -21.32
N ARG A 22 26.60 20.63 -20.49
CA ARG A 22 26.56 20.43 -19.04
C ARG A 22 25.92 19.09 -18.65
N PHE A 23 24.88 18.69 -19.35
CA PHE A 23 24.22 17.38 -19.14
C PHE A 23 25.15 16.23 -19.55
N LEU A 24 25.84 16.37 -20.67
CA LEU A 24 26.82 15.38 -21.13
C LEU A 24 28.06 15.32 -20.22
N HIS A 25 28.50 16.43 -19.64
CA HIS A 25 29.58 16.45 -18.62
C HIS A 25 29.12 15.81 -17.31
N LEU A 26 27.84 15.94 -16.90
CA LEU A 26 27.29 15.25 -15.76
C LEU A 26 27.11 13.74 -16.03
N CYS A 27 26.81 13.35 -17.27
CA CYS A 27 26.77 11.94 -17.66
C CYS A 27 28.15 11.33 -17.95
N SER A 28 29.16 12.17 -18.30
CA SER A 28 30.55 11.76 -18.52
C SER A 28 31.41 11.80 -17.26
N GLY A 29 30.86 12.28 -16.13
CA GLY A 29 31.40 12.03 -14.80
C GLY A 29 31.37 10.52 -14.59
N GLY A 30 32.51 9.85 -14.88
CA GLY A 30 32.62 8.41 -14.92
C GLY A 30 31.91 7.79 -13.74
N ILE A 31 30.94 6.92 -14.05
CA ILE A 31 30.50 5.90 -13.11
C ILE A 31 31.77 5.13 -12.79
N PHE A 32 32.42 5.50 -11.68
CA PHE A 32 33.51 4.73 -11.12
C PHE A 32 32.83 3.43 -10.64
N VAL A 33 32.66 2.50 -11.58
CA VAL A 33 32.27 1.12 -11.26
C VAL A 33 33.45 0.56 -10.50
N LYS A 34 33.39 0.69 -9.16
CA LYS A 34 34.32 0.02 -8.25
C LYS A 34 34.42 -1.43 -8.69
N PRO A 35 35.63 -1.93 -9.01
CA PRO A 35 35.76 -3.33 -9.46
C PRO A 35 35.11 -4.24 -8.41
N ARG A 36 34.24 -5.12 -8.87
CA ARG A 36 33.50 -6.14 -8.08
C ARG A 36 34.47 -7.21 -7.59
N GLY A 37 35.50 -6.83 -6.84
CA GLY A 37 36.58 -7.69 -6.41
C GLY A 37 36.83 -7.76 -4.90
N SER A 38 36.19 -6.92 -4.09
CA SER A 38 36.13 -7.17 -2.65
C SER A 38 34.80 -7.87 -2.38
N LYS A 39 34.84 -9.09 -1.88
CA LYS A 39 33.70 -9.71 -1.20
C LYS A 39 33.30 -8.71 -0.10
N ASP A 40 32.38 -7.80 -0.41
CA ASP A 40 31.75 -6.95 0.59
C ASP A 40 31.17 -7.94 1.62
N ALA A 41 31.86 -8.08 2.72
CA ALA A 41 31.42 -8.85 3.88
C ALA A 41 30.25 -8.11 4.58
N ARG A 42 29.26 -7.65 3.79
CA ARG A 42 28.02 -7.16 4.36
C ARG A 42 27.31 -8.36 4.96
N PRO A 43 27.03 -8.35 6.24
CA PRO A 43 26.29 -9.46 6.85
C PRO A 43 24.95 -9.59 6.13
N ILE A 44 24.76 -10.65 5.35
CA ILE A 44 23.48 -10.99 4.76
C ILE A 44 22.68 -11.64 5.88
N ASN A 45 21.88 -10.85 6.58
CA ASN A 45 20.97 -11.40 7.58
C ASN A 45 19.68 -11.84 6.86
N LEU A 46 19.63 -13.11 6.49
CA LEU A 46 18.45 -13.75 5.89
C LEU A 46 17.54 -14.39 6.94
N ASP A 47 17.93 -14.36 8.20
CA ASP A 47 17.14 -14.93 9.30
C ASP A 47 16.13 -13.90 9.80
N ILE A 48 14.91 -13.95 9.23
CA ILE A 48 13.81 -13.07 9.56
C ILE A 48 13.36 -13.25 11.02
N SER A 49 13.61 -14.42 11.62
CA SER A 49 13.22 -14.72 13.00
C SER A 49 14.06 -13.96 14.03
N SER A 50 15.30 -13.58 13.67
CA SER A 50 16.20 -12.81 14.53
C SER A 50 15.97 -11.30 14.50
N ILE A 51 15.20 -10.78 13.52
CA ILE A 51 14.94 -9.35 13.33
C ILE A 51 13.74 -8.93 14.18
N ARG A 52 13.95 -8.06 15.16
CA ARG A 52 12.84 -7.42 15.92
C ARG A 52 12.21 -6.31 15.09
N LEU A 53 11.16 -6.66 14.35
CA LEU A 53 10.41 -5.69 13.54
C LEU A 53 9.62 -4.72 14.45
N PRO A 54 9.71 -3.40 14.21
CA PRO A 54 8.87 -2.43 14.90
C PRO A 54 7.39 -2.59 14.48
N ILE A 55 6.46 -2.15 15.35
CA ILE A 55 5.01 -2.26 15.10
C ILE A 55 4.57 -1.60 13.78
N THR A 56 5.27 -0.55 13.36
CA THR A 56 5.02 0.13 12.07
C THR A 56 5.32 -0.77 10.87
N ALA A 57 6.37 -1.59 10.95
CA ALA A 57 6.68 -2.58 9.92
C ALA A 57 5.62 -3.67 9.84
N TRP A 58 5.16 -4.19 10.99
CA TRP A 58 4.05 -5.14 11.04
C TRP A 58 2.77 -4.57 10.43
N ALA A 59 2.41 -3.33 10.75
CA ALA A 59 1.25 -2.66 10.17
C ALA A 59 1.36 -2.55 8.63
N SER A 60 2.54 -2.20 8.12
CA SER A 60 2.78 -2.09 6.68
C SER A 60 2.72 -3.43 5.96
N ILE A 61 3.34 -4.47 6.52
CA ILE A 61 3.34 -5.82 5.94
C ILE A 61 1.92 -6.39 5.93
N SER A 62 1.21 -6.30 7.05
CA SER A 62 -0.18 -6.77 7.16
C SER A 62 -1.12 -6.04 6.19
N HIS A 63 -0.94 -4.72 5.98
CA HIS A 63 -1.71 -3.96 5.00
C HIS A 63 -1.50 -4.48 3.58
N ARG A 64 -0.27 -4.85 3.19
CA ARG A 64 0.01 -5.43 1.88
C ARG A 64 -0.61 -6.82 1.71
N ILE A 65 -0.51 -7.68 2.74
CA ILE A 65 -1.10 -9.03 2.72
C ILE A 65 -2.62 -8.93 2.61
N THR A 66 -3.25 -8.06 3.41
CA THR A 66 -4.70 -7.84 3.34
C THR A 66 -5.13 -7.23 2.01
N GLY A 67 -4.29 -6.42 1.36
CA GLY A 67 -4.56 -5.90 0.01
C GLY A 67 -4.67 -7.02 -1.04
N VAL A 68 -3.76 -7.99 -1.01
CA VAL A 68 -3.85 -9.18 -1.88
C VAL A 68 -5.11 -9.99 -1.58
N ALA A 69 -5.43 -10.20 -0.30
CA ALA A 69 -6.66 -10.89 0.10
C ALA A 69 -7.91 -10.14 -0.39
N MET A 70 -7.95 -8.82 -0.27
CA MET A 70 -9.07 -7.99 -0.75
C MET A 70 -9.24 -8.05 -2.26
N PHE A 71 -8.14 -8.17 -3.03
CA PHE A 71 -8.24 -8.38 -4.47
C PHE A 71 -8.96 -9.71 -4.80
N ALA A 72 -8.60 -10.80 -4.11
CA ALA A 72 -9.31 -12.08 -4.28
C ALA A 72 -10.78 -11.99 -3.87
N VAL A 73 -11.07 -11.32 -2.75
CA VAL A 73 -12.45 -11.08 -2.28
C VAL A 73 -13.25 -10.26 -3.27
N SER A 74 -12.66 -9.26 -3.94
CA SER A 74 -13.38 -8.44 -4.93
C SER A 74 -13.87 -9.24 -6.12
N VAL A 75 -13.11 -10.24 -6.58
CA VAL A 75 -13.54 -11.16 -7.63
C VAL A 75 -14.75 -11.98 -7.18
N LEU A 76 -14.73 -12.49 -5.94
CA LEU A 76 -15.87 -13.23 -5.38
C LEU A 76 -17.10 -12.35 -5.20
N LEU A 77 -16.93 -11.08 -4.81
CA LEU A 77 -18.03 -10.12 -4.67
C LEU A 77 -18.68 -9.80 -6.03
N ILE A 78 -17.89 -9.63 -7.09
CA ILE A 78 -18.41 -9.41 -8.44
C ILE A 78 -19.22 -10.63 -8.89
N TRP A 79 -18.70 -11.84 -8.67
CA TRP A 79 -19.42 -13.07 -8.98
C TRP A 79 -20.73 -13.19 -8.16
N ALA A 80 -20.68 -12.87 -6.86
CA ALA A 80 -21.86 -12.90 -6.00
C ALA A 80 -22.91 -11.84 -6.44
N LEU A 81 -22.45 -10.68 -6.90
CA LEU A 81 -23.32 -9.64 -7.45
C LEU A 81 -24.02 -10.15 -8.72
N ASP A 82 -23.27 -10.70 -9.67
CA ASP A 82 -23.82 -11.28 -10.90
C ASP A 82 -24.88 -12.36 -10.58
N ALA A 83 -24.56 -13.29 -9.70
CA ALA A 83 -25.50 -14.32 -9.24
C ALA A 83 -26.74 -13.73 -8.55
N SER A 84 -26.60 -12.63 -7.80
CA SER A 84 -27.73 -11.98 -7.12
C SER A 84 -28.68 -11.26 -8.08
N LEU A 85 -28.19 -10.83 -9.23
CA LEU A 85 -28.96 -10.11 -10.25
C LEU A 85 -29.61 -11.04 -11.28
N ALA A 86 -29.21 -12.31 -11.32
CA ALA A 86 -29.70 -13.27 -12.32
C ALA A 86 -31.19 -13.61 -12.16
N SER A 87 -31.68 -13.79 -10.93
CA SER A 87 -33.09 -14.04 -10.62
C SER A 87 -33.38 -13.85 -9.13
N GLU A 88 -34.69 -13.69 -8.79
CA GLU A 88 -35.14 -13.65 -7.40
C GLU A 88 -34.77 -14.93 -6.63
N GLN A 89 -34.87 -16.08 -7.29
CA GLN A 89 -34.51 -17.36 -6.70
C GLN A 89 -33.01 -17.44 -6.36
N SER A 90 -32.12 -17.02 -7.26
CA SER A 90 -30.68 -17.01 -7.02
C SER A 90 -30.31 -16.01 -5.93
N PHE A 91 -30.95 -14.86 -5.86
CA PHE A 91 -30.78 -13.90 -4.77
C PHE A 91 -31.11 -14.53 -3.41
N ASN A 92 -32.29 -15.15 -3.30
CA ASN A 92 -32.73 -15.79 -2.06
C ASN A 92 -31.82 -16.95 -1.65
N GLN A 93 -31.32 -17.74 -2.61
CA GLN A 93 -30.36 -18.81 -2.36
C GLN A 93 -29.00 -18.25 -1.88
N LEU A 94 -28.50 -17.15 -2.47
CA LEU A 94 -27.28 -16.50 -2.03
C LEU A 94 -27.41 -15.97 -0.60
N VAL A 95 -28.53 -15.31 -0.28
CA VAL A 95 -28.80 -14.81 1.08
C VAL A 95 -28.86 -15.96 2.09
N ALA A 96 -29.53 -17.06 1.76
CA ALA A 96 -29.60 -18.24 2.62
C ALA A 96 -28.19 -18.84 2.86
N THR A 97 -27.36 -18.89 1.83
CA THR A 97 -25.97 -19.36 1.92
C THR A 97 -25.15 -18.48 2.84
N LEU A 98 -25.20 -17.15 2.67
CA LEU A 98 -24.46 -16.20 3.50
C LEU A 98 -24.89 -16.23 4.97
N ARG A 99 -26.16 -16.55 5.24
CA ARG A 99 -26.70 -16.69 6.60
C ARG A 99 -26.40 -18.04 7.25
N SER A 100 -25.89 -19.01 6.51
CA SER A 100 -25.58 -20.33 7.05
C SER A 100 -24.48 -20.28 8.10
N THR A 101 -24.57 -21.09 9.14
CA THR A 101 -23.60 -21.13 10.24
C THR A 101 -22.17 -21.46 9.76
N ALA A 102 -22.05 -22.23 8.69
CA ALA A 102 -20.75 -22.61 8.12
C ALA A 102 -20.07 -21.44 7.38
N VAL A 103 -20.86 -20.53 6.77
CA VAL A 103 -20.33 -19.41 5.96
C VAL A 103 -20.14 -18.15 6.79
N LYS A 104 -20.87 -17.95 7.89
CA LYS A 104 -20.73 -16.80 8.78
C LYS A 104 -19.30 -16.50 9.21
N PRO A 105 -18.45 -17.47 9.63
CA PRO A 105 -17.06 -17.20 10.00
C PRO A 105 -16.24 -16.64 8.84
N ILE A 106 -16.51 -17.08 7.61
CA ILE A 106 -15.83 -16.59 6.41
C ILE A 106 -16.24 -15.14 6.14
N VAL A 107 -17.54 -14.84 6.21
CA VAL A 107 -18.04 -13.46 6.07
C VAL A 107 -17.44 -12.55 7.15
N TRP A 108 -17.41 -13.03 8.39
CA TRP A 108 -16.77 -12.30 9.49
C TRP A 108 -15.30 -12.00 9.21
N LEU A 109 -14.53 -12.99 8.77
CA LEU A 109 -13.12 -12.82 8.44
C LEU A 109 -12.93 -11.79 7.33
N VAL A 110 -13.75 -11.84 6.27
CA VAL A 110 -13.72 -10.85 5.18
C VAL A 110 -13.98 -9.44 5.70
N LEU A 111 -14.97 -9.25 6.56
CA LEU A 111 -15.28 -7.94 7.16
C LEU A 111 -14.16 -7.42 8.06
N VAL A 112 -13.52 -8.29 8.83
CA VAL A 112 -12.36 -7.95 9.67
C VAL A 112 -11.18 -7.52 8.81
N VAL A 113 -10.85 -8.29 7.76
CA VAL A 113 -9.76 -7.99 6.82
C VAL A 113 -10.04 -6.67 6.11
N PHE A 114 -11.26 -6.44 5.65
CA PHE A 114 -11.68 -5.19 5.03
C PHE A 114 -11.54 -3.99 5.97
N SER A 115 -12.01 -4.13 7.21
CA SER A 115 -11.91 -3.07 8.23
C SER A 115 -10.46 -2.71 8.52
N TYR A 116 -9.61 -3.71 8.74
CA TYR A 116 -8.18 -3.50 8.97
C TYR A 116 -7.52 -2.81 7.77
N HIS A 117 -7.76 -3.32 6.55
CA HIS A 117 -7.18 -2.77 5.33
C HIS A 117 -7.57 -1.30 5.12
N SER A 118 -8.84 -0.97 5.33
CA SER A 118 -9.35 0.40 5.19
C SER A 118 -8.74 1.33 6.23
N LEU A 119 -8.68 0.94 7.49
CA LEU A 119 -8.09 1.74 8.58
C LEU A 119 -6.59 1.97 8.34
N ALA A 120 -5.86 0.94 7.93
CA ALA A 120 -4.45 1.04 7.61
C ALA A 120 -4.21 1.93 6.36
N GLY A 121 -5.08 1.84 5.36
CA GLY A 121 -5.05 2.70 4.17
C GLY A 121 -5.29 4.17 4.51
N ILE A 122 -6.30 4.48 5.33
CA ILE A 122 -6.56 5.83 5.81
C ILE A 122 -5.34 6.38 6.57
N ARG A 123 -4.72 5.56 7.41
CA ARG A 123 -3.48 5.96 8.11
C ARG A 123 -2.37 6.33 7.12
N HIS A 124 -2.18 5.56 6.04
CA HIS A 124 -1.18 5.89 5.02
C HIS A 124 -1.50 7.22 4.34
N LEU A 125 -2.75 7.47 3.98
CA LEU A 125 -3.16 8.74 3.38
C LEU A 125 -2.92 9.93 4.32
N ILE A 126 -3.16 9.78 5.63
CA ILE A 126 -2.91 10.83 6.63
C ILE A 126 -1.40 11.11 6.74
N MET A 127 -0.56 10.07 6.71
CA MET A 127 0.89 10.22 6.72
C MET A 127 1.40 10.88 5.43
N ASP A 128 0.82 10.57 4.28
CA ASP A 128 1.16 11.20 3.00
C ASP A 128 0.81 12.71 2.97
N MET A 129 -0.13 13.15 3.82
CA MET A 129 -0.41 14.56 4.06
C MET A 129 0.55 15.24 5.07
N GLY A 130 1.59 14.54 5.52
CA GLY A 130 2.60 15.07 6.45
C GLY A 130 2.20 14.98 7.93
N VAL A 131 1.10 14.27 8.27
CA VAL A 131 0.64 14.16 9.66
C VAL A 131 1.13 12.84 10.27
N GLY A 132 1.97 12.94 11.32
CA GLY A 132 2.46 11.77 12.05
C GLY A 132 3.58 10.99 11.33
N GLU A 133 4.37 11.66 10.48
CA GLU A 133 5.54 11.07 9.82
C GLU A 133 6.70 10.76 10.78
N ASP A 134 6.75 11.43 11.93
CA ASP A 134 7.76 11.19 12.94
C ASP A 134 7.62 9.77 13.54
N PHE A 135 8.71 9.25 14.07
CA PHE A 135 8.73 7.88 14.61
C PHE A 135 7.65 7.63 15.67
N LYS A 136 7.41 8.62 16.56
CA LYS A 136 6.40 8.50 17.63
C LYS A 136 4.98 8.51 17.05
N GLY A 137 4.69 9.41 16.11
CA GLY A 137 3.42 9.49 15.40
C GLY A 137 3.13 8.23 14.60
N GLY A 138 4.11 7.70 13.90
CA GLY A 138 4.01 6.45 13.16
C GLY A 138 3.70 5.25 14.05
N VAL A 139 4.33 5.15 15.23
CA VAL A 139 4.05 4.08 16.21
C VAL A 139 2.65 4.22 16.80
N LEU A 140 2.25 5.45 17.17
CA LEU A 140 0.92 5.72 17.72
C LEU A 140 -0.16 5.38 16.69
N GLY A 141 -0.03 5.85 15.45
CA GLY A 141 -0.97 5.54 14.37
C GLY A 141 -1.10 4.03 14.12
N ALA A 142 0.01 3.28 14.13
CA ALA A 142 -0.04 1.83 13.99
C ALA A 142 -0.82 1.15 15.14
N ARG A 143 -0.61 1.58 16.39
CA ARG A 143 -1.36 1.06 17.55
C ARG A 143 -2.84 1.35 17.44
N ILE A 144 -3.21 2.57 17.04
CA ILE A 144 -4.62 2.96 16.83
C ILE A 144 -5.28 2.05 15.80
N VAL A 145 -4.62 1.80 14.66
CA VAL A 145 -5.15 0.90 13.62
C VAL A 145 -5.41 -0.50 14.17
N PHE A 146 -4.46 -1.08 14.92
CA PHE A 146 -4.66 -2.41 15.51
C PHE A 146 -5.81 -2.45 16.52
N VAL A 147 -5.88 -1.47 17.41
CA VAL A 147 -6.96 -1.39 18.41
C VAL A 147 -8.32 -1.22 17.74
N MET A 148 -8.44 -0.28 16.79
CA MET A 148 -9.68 -0.05 16.07
C MET A 148 -10.11 -1.26 15.24
N SER A 149 -9.17 -1.99 14.66
CA SER A 149 -9.46 -3.22 13.93
C SER A 149 -9.95 -4.33 14.86
N LEU A 150 -9.41 -4.44 16.06
CA LEU A 150 -9.88 -5.38 17.06
C LEU A 150 -11.32 -5.04 17.52
N VAL A 151 -11.61 -3.77 17.76
CA VAL A 151 -12.95 -3.29 18.07
C VAL A 151 -13.93 -3.62 16.94
N ALA A 152 -13.54 -3.35 15.69
CA ALA A 152 -14.35 -3.68 14.52
C ALA A 152 -14.60 -5.20 14.42
N ALA A 153 -13.61 -6.04 14.69
CA ALA A 153 -13.76 -7.49 14.69
C ALA A 153 -14.80 -7.98 15.70
N VAL A 154 -14.78 -7.41 16.92
CA VAL A 154 -15.77 -7.73 17.96
C VAL A 154 -17.16 -7.25 17.53
N LEU A 155 -17.29 -6.02 17.01
CA LEU A 155 -18.58 -5.48 16.56
C LEU A 155 -19.19 -6.33 15.43
N TRP A 156 -18.38 -6.75 14.44
CA TRP A 156 -18.81 -7.63 13.38
C TRP A 156 -19.21 -9.02 13.92
N GLY A 157 -18.48 -9.54 14.92
CA GLY A 157 -18.84 -10.76 15.60
C GLY A 157 -20.24 -10.66 16.23
N VAL A 158 -20.48 -9.65 17.05
CA VAL A 158 -21.79 -9.41 17.70
C VAL A 158 -22.92 -9.21 16.68
N ALA A 159 -22.63 -8.53 15.55
CA ALA A 159 -23.64 -8.26 14.53
C ALA A 159 -24.04 -9.50 13.71
N LEU A 160 -23.14 -10.48 13.57
CA LEU A 160 -23.39 -11.69 12.77
C LEU A 160 -23.96 -12.86 13.59
N TRP A 161 -23.74 -12.89 14.91
CA TRP A 161 -24.22 -13.95 15.82
C TRP A 161 -25.30 -13.46 16.74
#